data_819712e60c1c5c2ac2a7b5e24c70ea81
#
_entry.id   819712e60c1c5c2ac2a7b5e24c70ea81
#
_cell.length_a   1.000
_cell.length_b   1.000
_cell.length_c   1.000
_cell.angle_alpha   90.00
_cell.angle_beta   90.00
_cell.angle_gamma   90.00
#
_symmetry.space_group_name_H-M   'P 1'
#
loop_
_entity.id
_entity.type
_entity.pdbx_description
1 polymer ?
#
loop_
_entity_poly.entity_id
_entity_poly.type
_entity_poly.pdbx_seq_one_letter_code
_entity_poly.pdbx_strand_id
1 'polypeptide(L)'
;MHPITIYQEEIKNYIRTDFELELLNDTCSFSEGPVWNKEGYYLFSDIPNNIIGKIIPGKPKEVYLQKSGCSNVEEAELPRMMGSNGLAYDADKNLFICQHGNHAIAKYDGKTLVPFITSYQNKKLNSPNDIVVAKDGSIFFSDPPYGLKDQKISPEKYQSRAGFYC
;
A
#
# COMPACT_ATOMS: atom_id res chain seq x y z
N MET A 1 5.30 12.89 25.14
CA MET A 1 4.11 12.07 25.35
C MET A 1 2.91 12.84 24.80
N HIS A 2 2.24 12.32 23.76
CA HIS A 2 0.99 12.92 23.31
C HIS A 2 -0.15 12.07 23.90
N PRO A 3 -0.89 12.58 24.89
CA PRO A 3 -1.97 11.83 25.51
C PRO A 3 -3.09 11.60 24.50
N ILE A 4 -3.65 10.39 24.50
CA ILE A 4 -4.80 10.07 23.66
C ILE A 4 -6.05 10.64 24.33
N THR A 5 -6.82 11.40 23.56
CA THR A 5 -8.10 11.91 24.00
C THR A 5 -9.20 10.91 23.65
N ILE A 6 -9.92 10.45 24.64
CA ILE A 6 -11.05 9.54 24.48
C ILE A 6 -12.33 10.36 24.37
N TYR A 7 -13.02 10.26 23.24
CA TYR A 7 -14.29 10.95 22.98
C TYR A 7 -15.51 10.07 23.29
N GLN A 8 -15.33 8.74 23.25
CA GLN A 8 -16.39 7.77 23.58
C GLN A 8 -15.79 6.65 24.42
N GLU A 9 -16.43 6.38 25.56
CA GLU A 9 -15.94 5.41 26.55
C GLU A 9 -15.87 3.97 26.00
N GLU A 10 -16.75 3.63 25.05
CA GLU A 10 -16.81 2.29 24.42
C GLU A 10 -15.51 1.91 23.72
N ILE A 11 -14.70 2.90 23.29
CA ILE A 11 -13.40 2.63 22.65
C ILE A 11 -12.45 1.87 23.57
N LYS A 12 -12.60 2.03 24.91
CA LYS A 12 -11.78 1.32 25.89
C LYS A 12 -11.94 -0.20 25.85
N ASN A 13 -13.01 -0.71 25.23
CA ASN A 13 -13.20 -2.13 24.99
C ASN A 13 -12.29 -2.70 23.88
N TYR A 14 -11.72 -1.82 23.05
CA TYR A 14 -10.94 -2.18 21.86
C TYR A 14 -9.48 -1.78 21.94
N ILE A 15 -9.17 -0.74 22.74
CA ILE A 15 -7.81 -0.23 22.92
C ILE A 15 -7.45 -0.20 24.40
N ARG A 16 -6.17 -0.41 24.69
CA ARG A 16 -5.63 -0.14 26.03
C ARG A 16 -5.55 1.36 26.23
N THR A 17 -5.84 1.84 27.44
CA THR A 17 -5.78 3.27 27.78
C THR A 17 -4.40 3.73 28.25
N ASP A 18 -3.50 2.78 28.51
CA ASP A 18 -2.13 2.98 28.98
C ASP A 18 -1.07 2.85 27.86
N PHE A 19 -1.48 2.98 26.59
CA PHE A 19 -0.54 2.89 25.49
C PHE A 19 0.12 4.24 25.18
N GLU A 20 1.35 4.16 24.69
CA GLU A 20 2.12 5.29 24.19
C GLU A 20 2.27 5.20 22.68
N LEU A 21 2.31 6.34 22.00
CA LEU A 21 2.69 6.38 20.61
C LEU A 21 4.20 6.25 20.50
N GLU A 22 4.63 5.24 19.74
CA GLU A 22 6.03 5.02 19.41
C GLU A 22 6.29 5.46 17.97
N LEU A 23 7.28 6.34 17.76
CA LEU A 23 7.77 6.66 16.43
C LEU A 23 8.71 5.57 15.96
N LEU A 24 8.23 4.70 15.07
CA LEU A 24 9.02 3.57 14.57
C LEU A 24 10.06 3.98 13.54
N ASN A 25 9.76 4.99 12.71
CA ASN A 25 10.67 5.51 11.69
C ASN A 25 10.22 6.89 11.18
N ASP A 26 11.17 7.78 10.90
CA ASP A 26 10.95 9.14 10.38
C ASP A 26 11.70 9.41 9.05
N THR A 27 12.27 8.38 8.42
CA THR A 27 13.08 8.51 7.21
C THR A 27 12.33 8.17 5.92
N CYS A 28 11.00 8.14 5.95
CA CYS A 28 10.14 7.91 4.78
C CYS A 28 9.78 9.22 4.11
N SER A 29 9.67 9.23 2.79
CA SER A 29 9.20 10.40 2.05
C SER A 29 7.69 10.54 2.11
N PHE A 30 6.95 9.44 1.94
CA PHE A 30 5.51 9.37 2.08
C PHE A 30 5.08 7.92 2.34
N SER A 31 4.81 7.60 3.60
CA SER A 31 4.46 6.24 4.04
C SER A 31 2.97 5.98 3.92
N GLU A 32 2.60 4.83 3.34
CA GLU A 32 1.24 4.38 3.12
C GLU A 32 1.11 2.86 3.25
N GLY A 33 -0.13 2.36 3.31
CA GLY A 33 -0.47 0.95 3.26
C GLY A 33 0.22 0.09 4.31
N PRO A 34 0.22 0.45 5.60
CA PRO A 34 0.89 -0.37 6.61
C PRO A 34 0.17 -1.71 6.79
N VAL A 35 0.93 -2.80 6.82
CA VAL A 35 0.41 -4.13 7.11
C VAL A 35 1.31 -4.86 8.10
N TRP A 36 0.67 -5.49 9.11
CA TRP A 36 1.36 -6.33 10.08
C TRP A 36 1.61 -7.73 9.54
N ASN A 37 2.83 -8.22 9.70
CA ASN A 37 3.17 -9.62 9.46
C ASN A 37 3.28 -10.38 10.78
N LYS A 38 2.65 -11.57 10.86
CA LYS A 38 2.63 -12.42 12.08
C LYS A 38 4.03 -12.86 12.54
N GLU A 39 5.04 -12.71 11.71
CA GLU A 39 6.44 -12.97 12.06
C GLU A 39 7.09 -11.83 12.87
N GLY A 40 6.30 -10.79 13.23
CA GLY A 40 6.73 -9.74 14.16
C GLY A 40 7.30 -8.50 13.50
N TYR A 41 6.85 -8.14 12.29
CA TYR A 41 7.27 -6.93 11.60
C TYR A 41 6.13 -6.23 10.86
N TYR A 42 6.31 -4.95 10.57
CA TYR A 42 5.46 -4.18 9.69
C TYR A 42 6.07 -4.05 8.31
N LEU A 43 5.24 -4.12 7.27
CA LEU A 43 5.55 -3.61 5.95
C LEU A 43 4.74 -2.33 5.70
N PHE A 44 5.29 -1.45 4.88
CA PHE A 44 4.61 -0.23 4.43
C PHE A 44 5.24 0.24 3.12
N SER A 45 4.47 0.92 2.30
CA SER A 45 4.93 1.54 1.07
C SER A 45 5.55 2.90 1.35
N ASP A 46 6.70 3.20 0.75
CA ASP A 46 7.25 4.56 0.61
C ASP A 46 7.13 4.96 -0.85
N ILE A 47 6.00 5.60 -1.19
CA ILE A 47 5.53 5.76 -2.56
C ILE A 47 6.53 6.51 -3.45
N PRO A 48 7.08 7.68 -3.04
CA PRO A 48 8.02 8.42 -3.89
C PRO A 48 9.32 7.66 -4.14
N ASN A 49 9.73 6.82 -3.19
CA ASN A 49 10.96 6.03 -3.29
C ASN A 49 10.75 4.68 -4.00
N ASN A 50 9.50 4.36 -4.38
CA ASN A 50 9.15 3.13 -5.07
C ASN A 50 9.64 1.85 -4.36
N ILE A 51 9.54 1.85 -3.03
CA ILE A 51 9.95 0.73 -2.19
C ILE A 51 8.85 0.30 -1.23
N ILE A 52 8.92 -0.94 -0.78
CA ILE A 52 8.28 -1.40 0.46
C ILE A 52 9.35 -1.45 1.54
N GLY A 53 9.12 -0.72 2.61
CA GLY A 53 9.93 -0.75 3.82
C GLY A 53 9.48 -1.85 4.77
N LYS A 54 10.42 -2.36 5.57
CA LYS A 54 10.17 -3.31 6.66
C LYS A 54 10.70 -2.74 7.95
N ILE A 55 9.88 -2.80 9.00
CA ILE A 55 10.27 -2.41 10.36
C ILE A 55 9.97 -3.56 11.32
N ILE A 56 11.00 -4.01 11.99
CA ILE A 56 10.88 -4.83 13.19
C ILE A 56 10.94 -3.85 14.37
N PRO A 57 9.98 -3.86 15.32
CA PRO A 57 10.03 -2.97 16.49
C PRO A 57 11.39 -2.97 17.17
N GLY A 58 11.93 -1.78 17.44
CA GLY A 58 13.27 -1.61 18.04
C GLY A 58 14.45 -1.82 17.08
N LYS A 59 14.24 -1.99 15.78
CA LYS A 59 15.31 -2.12 14.77
C LYS A 59 15.19 -1.03 13.69
N PRO A 60 16.31 -0.68 13.02
CA PRO A 60 16.28 0.22 11.87
C PRO A 60 15.39 -0.30 10.73
N LYS A 61 14.86 0.62 9.92
CA LYS A 61 14.13 0.31 8.68
C LYS A 61 15.04 -0.42 7.70
N GLU A 62 14.51 -1.46 7.08
CA GLU A 62 15.11 -2.21 5.97
C GLU A 62 14.28 -2.02 4.71
N VAL A 63 14.90 -2.12 3.53
CA VAL A 63 14.18 -2.21 2.26
C VAL A 63 13.77 -3.68 2.06
N TYR A 64 12.45 -3.92 2.02
CA TYR A 64 11.89 -5.25 1.80
C TYR A 64 11.75 -5.58 0.32
N LEU A 65 11.27 -4.62 -0.48
CA LEU A 65 11.07 -4.77 -1.92
C LEU A 65 11.38 -3.45 -2.64
N GLN A 66 12.24 -3.51 -3.65
CA GLN A 66 12.49 -2.40 -4.57
C GLN A 66 11.59 -2.45 -5.79
N LYS A 67 11.39 -1.30 -6.46
CA LYS A 67 10.53 -1.17 -7.65
C LYS A 67 9.14 -1.73 -7.41
N SER A 68 8.62 -1.47 -6.20
CA SER A 68 7.40 -2.10 -5.69
C SER A 68 6.12 -1.69 -6.42
N GLY A 69 6.09 -0.50 -7.02
CA GLY A 69 4.91 0.04 -7.71
C GLY A 69 5.13 0.36 -9.18
N CYS A 70 6.39 0.56 -9.60
CA CYS A 70 6.76 0.82 -10.98
C CYS A 70 8.05 0.07 -11.33
N SER A 71 7.97 -0.86 -12.27
CA SER A 71 9.09 -1.71 -12.66
C SER A 71 9.91 -1.19 -13.86
N ASN A 72 9.31 -0.35 -14.70
CA ASN A 72 9.84 0.01 -16.01
C ASN A 72 10.45 1.41 -16.12
N VAL A 73 10.46 2.18 -15.03
CA VAL A 73 10.98 3.56 -15.01
C VAL A 73 12.23 3.62 -14.17
N GLU A 74 13.28 4.29 -14.66
CA GLU A 74 14.49 4.55 -13.89
C GLU A 74 14.20 5.51 -12.72
N GLU A 75 14.89 5.36 -11.59
CA GLU A 75 14.62 6.14 -10.37
C GLU A 75 14.64 7.67 -10.60
N ALA A 76 15.52 8.15 -11.48
CA ALA A 76 15.63 9.57 -11.83
C ALA A 76 14.42 10.10 -12.63
N GLU A 77 13.64 9.22 -13.24
CA GLU A 77 12.50 9.55 -14.10
C GLU A 77 11.15 9.29 -13.41
N LEU A 78 11.15 8.71 -12.20
CA LEU A 78 9.92 8.42 -11.48
C LEU A 78 9.13 9.68 -11.16
N PRO A 79 7.89 9.81 -11.64
CA PRO A 79 6.95 10.77 -11.08
C PRO A 79 6.74 10.45 -9.59
N ARG A 80 6.55 11.50 -8.80
CA ARG A 80 6.57 11.46 -7.33
C ARG A 80 5.64 10.45 -6.66
N MET A 81 4.62 9.92 -7.32
CA MET A 81 3.59 9.03 -6.73
C MET A 81 3.42 7.72 -7.52
N MET A 82 4.48 7.21 -8.13
CA MET A 82 4.42 6.00 -8.96
C MET A 82 4.76 4.69 -8.22
N GLY A 83 5.11 4.75 -6.94
CA GLY A 83 5.42 3.58 -6.12
C GLY A 83 4.21 2.70 -5.79
N SER A 84 4.41 1.71 -4.92
CA SER A 84 3.33 0.94 -4.31
C SER A 84 2.55 1.79 -3.30
N ASN A 85 1.30 1.41 -3.02
CA ASN A 85 0.47 2.02 -1.99
C ASN A 85 -0.07 0.93 -1.04
N GLY A 86 -1.36 0.60 -1.06
CA GLY A 86 -1.98 -0.37 -0.19
C GLY A 86 -1.36 -1.76 -0.24
N LEU A 87 -1.26 -2.40 0.92
CA LEU A 87 -0.69 -3.73 1.11
C LEU A 87 -1.66 -4.60 1.90
N ALA A 88 -1.84 -5.86 1.48
CA ALA A 88 -2.63 -6.83 2.24
C ALA A 88 -2.07 -8.24 2.08
N TYR A 89 -2.17 -9.07 3.13
CA TYR A 89 -1.85 -10.49 3.06
C TYR A 89 -3.11 -11.32 2.84
N ASP A 90 -2.99 -12.40 2.04
CA ASP A 90 -3.97 -13.48 2.02
C ASP A 90 -3.69 -14.52 3.13
N ALA A 91 -4.55 -15.55 3.20
CA ALA A 91 -4.41 -16.64 4.17
C ALA A 91 -3.14 -17.48 3.96
N ASP A 92 -2.64 -17.53 2.73
CA ASP A 92 -1.44 -18.27 2.33
C ASP A 92 -0.15 -17.44 2.51
N LYS A 93 -0.24 -16.26 3.11
CA LYS A 93 0.85 -15.29 3.33
C LYS A 93 1.42 -14.66 2.05
N ASN A 94 0.70 -14.71 0.93
CA ASN A 94 1.06 -13.89 -0.21
C ASN A 94 0.73 -12.43 0.05
N LEU A 95 1.62 -11.52 -0.33
CA LEU A 95 1.41 -10.08 -0.23
C LEU A 95 0.79 -9.56 -1.52
N PHE A 96 -0.39 -8.95 -1.42
CA PHE A 96 -0.99 -8.18 -2.50
C PHE A 96 -0.57 -6.72 -2.38
N ILE A 97 -0.22 -6.11 -3.51
CA ILE A 97 0.43 -4.81 -3.59
C ILE A 97 -0.32 -3.96 -4.62
N CYS A 98 -0.88 -2.83 -4.18
CA CYS A 98 -1.39 -1.81 -5.08
C CYS A 98 -0.22 -1.09 -5.75
N GLN A 99 -0.15 -1.12 -7.08
CA GLN A 99 0.94 -0.56 -7.88
C GLN A 99 0.46 0.62 -8.71
N HIS A 100 0.87 1.83 -8.34
CA HIS A 100 0.48 3.04 -9.07
C HIS A 100 1.06 3.05 -10.49
N GLY A 101 2.36 2.89 -10.63
CA GLY A 101 3.05 3.00 -11.90
C GLY A 101 2.86 1.83 -12.85
N ASN A 102 2.57 0.63 -12.33
CA ASN A 102 2.24 -0.53 -13.13
C ASN A 102 0.73 -0.63 -13.42
N HIS A 103 -0.11 0.22 -12.83
CA HIS A 103 -1.58 0.20 -12.97
C HIS A 103 -2.18 -1.17 -12.64
N ALA A 104 -1.75 -1.78 -11.56
CA ALA A 104 -2.06 -3.18 -11.24
C ALA A 104 -2.19 -3.43 -9.73
N ILE A 105 -2.89 -4.50 -9.40
CA ILE A 105 -2.64 -5.25 -8.16
C ILE A 105 -1.62 -6.33 -8.51
N ALA A 106 -0.52 -6.38 -7.80
CA ALA A 106 0.47 -7.45 -7.92
C ALA A 106 0.38 -8.42 -6.74
N LYS A 107 0.83 -9.65 -6.96
CA LYS A 107 0.97 -10.69 -5.94
C LYS A 107 2.45 -11.04 -5.76
N TYR A 108 2.89 -11.08 -4.51
CA TYR A 108 4.25 -11.44 -4.12
C TYR A 108 4.23 -12.61 -3.13
N ASP A 109 4.87 -13.71 -3.49
CA ASP A 109 4.93 -14.96 -2.70
C ASP A 109 6.16 -15.05 -1.78
N GLY A 110 6.90 -13.95 -1.63
CA GLY A 110 8.19 -13.89 -0.93
C GLY A 110 9.41 -14.10 -1.83
N LYS A 111 9.22 -14.48 -3.11
CA LYS A 111 10.29 -14.70 -4.08
C LYS A 111 10.00 -14.01 -5.41
N THR A 112 8.77 -14.13 -5.90
CA THR A 112 8.37 -13.69 -7.24
C THR A 112 7.24 -12.67 -7.13
N LEU A 113 7.42 -11.52 -7.77
CA LEU A 113 6.41 -10.47 -7.93
C LEU A 113 5.78 -10.60 -9.31
N VAL A 114 4.47 -10.87 -9.36
CA VAL A 114 3.72 -11.03 -10.61
C VAL A 114 2.49 -10.13 -10.64
N PRO A 115 2.13 -9.56 -11.82
CA PRO A 115 0.85 -8.88 -11.98
C PRO A 115 -0.30 -9.88 -11.72
N PHE A 116 -1.33 -9.43 -11.00
CA PHE A 116 -2.49 -10.26 -10.65
C PHE A 116 -3.79 -9.69 -11.23
N ILE A 117 -4.10 -8.40 -11.01
CA ILE A 117 -5.23 -7.70 -11.61
C ILE A 117 -4.69 -6.47 -12.33
N THR A 118 -4.89 -6.36 -13.65
CA THR A 118 -4.32 -5.28 -14.47
C THR A 118 -5.36 -4.47 -15.23
N SER A 119 -6.61 -4.96 -15.28
CA SER A 119 -7.65 -4.32 -16.08
C SER A 119 -9.05 -4.63 -15.57
N TYR A 120 -9.97 -3.74 -15.91
CA TYR A 120 -11.40 -3.92 -15.77
C TYR A 120 -12.10 -3.51 -17.06
N GLN A 121 -13.02 -4.37 -17.58
CA GLN A 121 -13.72 -4.15 -18.86
C GLN A 121 -12.77 -3.79 -20.03
N ASN A 122 -11.68 -4.53 -20.17
CA ASN A 122 -10.64 -4.35 -21.19
C ASN A 122 -9.90 -3.00 -21.15
N LYS A 123 -10.00 -2.25 -20.06
CA LYS A 123 -9.22 -1.04 -19.83
C LYS A 123 -8.31 -1.22 -18.64
N LYS A 124 -7.10 -0.68 -18.70
CA LYS A 124 -6.18 -0.67 -17.56
C LYS A 124 -6.80 -0.03 -16.33
N LEU A 125 -6.34 -0.40 -15.16
CA LEU A 125 -6.65 0.31 -13.93
C LEU A 125 -5.99 1.70 -13.93
N ASN A 126 -6.50 2.63 -13.14
CA ASN A 126 -5.89 3.95 -12.99
C ASN A 126 -4.61 3.88 -12.15
N SER A 127 -4.75 3.83 -10.86
CA SER A 127 -3.66 3.66 -9.90
C SER A 127 -4.21 3.07 -8.60
N PRO A 128 -4.32 1.73 -8.51
CA PRO A 128 -4.85 1.06 -7.33
C PRO A 128 -4.22 1.59 -6.06
N ASN A 129 -5.07 1.96 -5.07
CA ASN A 129 -4.61 2.74 -3.93
C ASN A 129 -4.63 1.94 -2.63
N ASP A 130 -5.78 1.44 -2.21
CA ASP A 130 -5.93 0.67 -0.98
C ASP A 130 -6.56 -0.68 -1.25
N ILE A 131 -6.29 -1.69 -0.41
CA ILE A 131 -6.67 -3.07 -0.65
C ILE A 131 -6.95 -3.81 0.66
N VAL A 132 -7.92 -4.68 0.63
CA VAL A 132 -8.17 -5.66 1.68
C VAL A 132 -8.47 -7.03 1.07
N VAL A 133 -7.99 -8.08 1.73
CA VAL A 133 -8.31 -9.46 1.40
C VAL A 133 -9.22 -10.01 2.50
N ALA A 134 -10.42 -10.41 2.12
CA ALA A 134 -11.39 -11.01 3.02
C ALA A 134 -11.03 -12.47 3.35
N LYS A 135 -11.66 -13.03 4.39
CA LYS A 135 -11.38 -14.41 4.84
C LYS A 135 -11.73 -15.49 3.80
N ASP A 136 -12.66 -15.20 2.92
CA ASP A 136 -13.08 -16.08 1.81
C ASP A 136 -12.18 -15.96 0.57
N GLY A 137 -11.15 -15.10 0.63
CA GLY A 137 -10.23 -14.83 -0.47
C GLY A 137 -10.68 -13.71 -1.41
N SER A 138 -11.86 -13.12 -1.21
CA SER A 138 -12.29 -11.96 -2.00
C SER A 138 -11.35 -10.78 -1.79
N ILE A 139 -11.01 -10.09 -2.87
CA ILE A 139 -10.11 -8.93 -2.86
C ILE A 139 -10.92 -7.68 -3.18
N PHE A 140 -10.88 -6.71 -2.27
CA PHE A 140 -11.50 -5.41 -2.46
C PHE A 140 -10.42 -4.35 -2.57
N PHE A 141 -10.53 -3.47 -3.56
CA PHE A 141 -9.55 -2.40 -3.74
C PHE A 141 -10.18 -1.14 -4.36
N SER A 142 -9.55 -0.01 -4.09
CA SER A 142 -9.89 1.29 -4.70
C SER A 142 -8.93 1.62 -5.84
N ASP A 143 -9.43 2.30 -6.88
CA ASP A 143 -8.66 2.67 -8.08
C ASP A 143 -8.82 4.16 -8.44
N PRO A 144 -8.38 5.08 -7.57
CA PRO A 144 -8.36 6.51 -7.87
C PRO A 144 -7.20 6.85 -8.83
N PRO A 145 -7.19 8.06 -9.42
CA PRO A 145 -6.12 8.48 -10.33
C PRO A 145 -4.91 9.13 -9.62
N TYR A 146 -4.63 8.81 -8.36
CA TYR A 146 -3.61 9.52 -7.55
C TYR A 146 -2.18 9.30 -8.03
N GLY A 147 -1.88 8.14 -8.62
CA GLY A 147 -0.59 7.81 -9.21
C GLY A 147 -0.41 8.30 -10.65
N LEU A 148 -1.42 8.91 -11.27
CA LEU A 148 -1.33 9.48 -12.61
C LEU A 148 -0.74 10.90 -12.55
N LYS A 149 0.03 11.30 -13.59
CA LYS A 149 0.74 12.57 -13.63
C LYS A 149 -0.14 13.78 -13.31
N ASP A 150 -1.31 13.87 -13.92
CA ASP A 150 -2.24 14.99 -13.77
C ASP A 150 -3.52 14.57 -13.00
N GLN A 151 -3.46 13.44 -12.30
CA GLN A 151 -4.55 12.90 -11.49
C GLN A 151 -5.90 12.85 -12.23
N LYS A 152 -6.93 13.55 -11.72
CA LYS A 152 -8.30 13.50 -12.26
C LYS A 152 -8.43 13.97 -13.70
N ILE A 153 -7.56 14.86 -14.16
CA ILE A 153 -7.56 15.42 -15.51
C ILE A 153 -6.52 14.75 -16.42
N SER A 154 -5.85 13.71 -15.93
CA SER A 154 -4.83 13.01 -16.68
C SER A 154 -5.41 12.43 -17.99
N PRO A 155 -4.75 12.66 -19.13
CA PRO A 155 -5.08 11.97 -20.38
C PRO A 155 -4.81 10.47 -20.30
N GLU A 156 -3.99 10.03 -19.33
CA GLU A 156 -3.66 8.63 -19.06
C GLU A 156 -4.73 7.91 -18.21
N LYS A 157 -5.80 8.61 -17.81
CA LYS A 157 -6.86 8.01 -17.03
C LYS A 157 -7.60 6.94 -17.84
N TYR A 158 -7.36 5.70 -17.52
CA TYR A 158 -7.93 4.55 -18.23
C TYR A 158 -9.37 4.25 -17.84
N GLN A 159 -9.69 4.33 -16.56
CA GLN A 159 -11.06 4.15 -16.05
C GLN A 159 -11.73 5.52 -15.91
N SER A 160 -12.97 5.62 -16.36
CA SER A 160 -13.72 6.89 -16.37
C SER A 160 -14.02 7.44 -14.98
N ARG A 161 -13.97 6.58 -13.95
CA ARG A 161 -14.28 6.91 -12.56
C ARG A 161 -13.20 6.36 -11.63
N ALA A 162 -13.02 6.98 -10.46
CA ALA A 162 -12.36 6.35 -9.35
C ALA A 162 -13.29 5.24 -8.83
N GLY A 163 -12.91 3.98 -9.09
CA GLY A 163 -13.74 2.81 -8.77
C GLY A 163 -13.36 2.18 -7.43
N PHE A 164 -14.33 1.44 -6.88
CA PHE A 164 -14.11 0.43 -5.84
C PHE A 164 -14.52 -0.91 -6.43
N TYR A 165 -13.65 -1.90 -6.33
CA TYR A 165 -13.77 -3.17 -7.05
C TYR A 165 -13.71 -4.36 -6.08
N CYS A 166 -14.38 -5.44 -6.49
CA CYS A 166 -14.27 -6.76 -5.87
C CYS A 166 -13.97 -7.78 -6.95
#